data_622f23880fb7fbf4bc12b2b5cfb1550a
#
_entry.id   622f23880fb7fbf4bc12b2b5cfb1550a
#
_cell.length_a   1.000
_cell.length_b   1.000
_cell.length_c   1.000
_cell.angle_alpha   90.00
_cell.angle_beta   90.00
_cell.angle_gamma   90.00
#
_symmetry.space_group_name_H-M   'P 1'
#
loop_
_entity.id
_entity.type
_entity.pdbx_description
1 polymer ?
#
loop_
_entity_poly.entity_id
_entity_poly.type
_entity_poly.pdbx_seq_one_letter_code
_entity_poly.pdbx_strand_id
1 'polypeptide(L)'
;EISCSLVGSEMCIRDRSLGILTEAQAFELKKIGVTRYHSNIETAPSHFPDICSTHTYEDKMFTIRNAQKAGLRVCSGGIFGLNETAKQRVEMAFELKRLGIDSVPLNLLTPIPGTPFADNKTLTPLEILRAYAVFRFILPKALIRTAGGREVNLRDLQALALNGGLNGIMIGGYLTTGGRSTDADKQMIKDLGRKVTVPVL
;
A
#
# COMPACT_ATOMS: atom_id res chain seq x y z
N GLU A 1 17.64 -6.24 0.16
CA GLU A 1 17.38 -5.08 1.02
C GLU A 1 15.89 -4.95 1.28
N ILE A 2 15.52 -4.63 2.52
CA ILE A 2 14.13 -4.36 2.89
C ILE A 2 14.02 -2.88 3.24
N SER A 3 13.12 -2.19 2.54
CA SER A 3 12.76 -0.83 2.92
C SER A 3 11.83 -0.86 4.13
N CYS A 4 12.21 -0.16 5.18
CA CYS A 4 11.39 0.06 6.35
C CYS A 4 10.89 1.51 6.32
N SER A 5 9.58 1.71 6.28
CA SER A 5 9.01 3.05 6.46
C SER A 5 8.46 3.17 7.88
N LEU A 6 9.01 4.10 8.64
CA LEU A 6 8.49 4.50 9.93
C LEU A 6 7.32 5.46 9.72
N VAL A 7 6.20 5.22 10.39
CA VAL A 7 5.16 6.24 10.51
C VAL A 7 5.74 7.36 11.38
N GLY A 8 5.80 8.57 10.83
CA GLY A 8 6.44 9.72 11.48
C GLY A 8 7.91 9.94 11.13
N SER A 9 8.51 9.10 10.27
CA SER A 9 9.83 9.40 9.71
C SER A 9 9.77 10.52 8.66
N GLU A 10 10.89 11.22 8.45
CA GLU A 10 10.98 12.30 7.47
C GLU A 10 10.57 11.91 6.04
N MET A 11 10.57 10.61 5.71
CA MET A 11 10.13 10.10 4.42
C MET A 11 8.61 10.25 4.18
N CYS A 12 7.79 10.07 5.23
CA CYS A 12 6.34 10.24 5.12
C CYS A 12 5.92 11.72 5.15
N ILE A 13 6.76 12.61 5.66
CA ILE A 13 6.48 14.05 5.72
C ILE A 13 6.38 14.68 4.32
N ARG A 14 7.03 14.10 3.32
CA ARG A 14 7.01 14.58 1.93
C ARG A 14 5.91 13.94 1.07
N ASP A 15 5.25 12.90 1.54
CA ASP A 15 4.08 12.31 0.89
C ASP A 15 2.83 13.09 1.31
N ARG A 16 1.96 13.40 0.36
CA ARG A 16 0.70 14.11 0.61
C ARG A 16 -0.47 13.29 0.06
N SER A 17 -1.53 13.22 0.84
CA SER A 17 -2.81 12.63 0.47
C SER A 17 -3.90 13.67 0.74
N LEU A 18 -4.36 14.35 -0.30
CA LEU A 18 -5.28 15.50 -0.21
C LEU A 18 -6.58 15.25 -1.00
N GLY A 19 -6.91 13.98 -1.25
CA GLY A 19 -8.09 13.60 -2.03
C GLY A 19 -7.88 13.71 -3.54
N ILE A 20 -8.93 14.11 -4.26
CA ILE A 20 -8.88 14.29 -5.72
C ILE A 20 -8.05 15.54 -6.03
N LEU A 21 -7.07 15.38 -6.91
CA LEU A 21 -6.08 16.40 -7.21
C LEU A 21 -6.25 16.92 -8.64
N THR A 22 -6.48 18.21 -8.78
CA THR A 22 -6.45 18.88 -10.09
C THR A 22 -5.01 19.06 -10.58
N GLU A 23 -4.85 19.26 -11.88
CA GLU A 23 -3.54 19.50 -12.49
C GLU A 23 -2.86 20.74 -11.88
N ALA A 24 -3.58 21.85 -11.72
CA ALA A 24 -3.06 23.09 -11.12
C ALA A 24 -2.57 22.86 -9.68
N GLN A 25 -3.34 22.16 -8.86
CA GLN A 25 -2.95 21.82 -7.50
C GLN A 25 -1.69 20.92 -7.48
N ALA A 26 -1.57 19.98 -8.41
CA ALA A 26 -0.39 19.11 -8.51
C ALA A 26 0.88 19.91 -8.80
N PHE A 27 0.81 20.88 -9.71
CA PHE A 27 1.94 21.77 -10.03
C PHE A 27 2.30 22.68 -8.84
N GLU A 28 1.33 23.24 -8.12
CA GLU A 28 1.60 24.03 -6.93
C GLU A 28 2.27 23.17 -5.82
N LEU A 29 1.81 21.94 -5.60
CA LEU A 29 2.46 21.02 -4.68
C LEU A 29 3.92 20.74 -5.07
N LYS A 30 4.18 20.54 -6.36
CA LYS A 30 5.55 20.36 -6.88
C LYS A 30 6.41 21.58 -6.62
N LYS A 31 5.89 22.78 -6.88
CA LYS A 31 6.57 24.06 -6.71
C LYS A 31 7.00 24.33 -5.27
N ILE A 32 6.17 23.94 -4.28
CA ILE A 32 6.50 24.06 -2.86
C ILE A 32 7.36 22.92 -2.32
N GLY A 33 7.88 22.04 -3.20
CA GLY A 33 8.88 21.02 -2.84
C GLY A 33 8.29 19.67 -2.46
N VAL A 34 6.99 19.40 -2.68
CA VAL A 34 6.45 18.05 -2.56
C VAL A 34 7.08 17.17 -3.62
N THR A 35 7.55 15.99 -3.23
CA THR A 35 8.22 15.05 -4.14
C THR A 35 7.35 13.85 -4.51
N ARG A 36 6.39 13.49 -3.63
CA ARG A 36 5.53 12.32 -3.81
C ARG A 36 4.09 12.63 -3.42
N TYR A 37 3.16 12.08 -4.18
CA TYR A 37 1.73 12.10 -3.88
C TYR A 37 1.23 10.68 -3.59
N HIS A 38 0.45 10.52 -2.53
CA HIS A 38 -0.16 9.25 -2.16
C HIS A 38 -1.64 9.25 -2.56
N SER A 39 -2.01 8.33 -3.45
CA SER A 39 -3.40 8.08 -3.83
C SER A 39 -3.58 6.62 -4.18
N ASN A 40 -4.18 5.85 -3.27
CA ASN A 40 -4.49 4.45 -3.53
C ASN A 40 -5.57 4.31 -4.60
N ILE A 41 -5.46 3.24 -5.40
CA ILE A 41 -6.56 2.77 -6.27
C ILE A 41 -7.56 1.92 -5.49
N GLU A 42 -7.25 1.55 -4.26
CA GLU A 42 -7.96 0.79 -3.24
C GLU A 42 -8.20 -0.68 -3.62
N THR A 43 -8.73 -0.95 -4.82
CA THR A 43 -9.00 -2.30 -5.32
C THR A 43 -8.91 -2.33 -6.85
N ALA A 44 -9.30 -3.45 -7.47
CA ALA A 44 -9.38 -3.58 -8.92
C ALA A 44 -10.41 -2.62 -9.54
N PRO A 45 -10.19 -2.12 -10.77
CA PRO A 45 -11.19 -1.33 -11.49
C PRO A 45 -12.57 -1.98 -11.54
N SER A 46 -12.61 -3.30 -11.78
CA SER A 46 -13.86 -4.06 -11.87
C SER A 46 -14.60 -4.22 -10.54
N HIS A 47 -13.93 -3.96 -9.41
CA HIS A 47 -14.53 -4.09 -8.07
C HIS A 47 -14.73 -2.72 -7.38
N PHE A 48 -14.14 -1.68 -7.91
CA PHE A 48 -14.19 -0.35 -7.29
C PHE A 48 -15.63 0.17 -7.09
N PRO A 49 -16.58 0.00 -8.05
CA PRO A 49 -17.96 0.45 -7.86
C PRO A 49 -18.70 -0.23 -6.71
N ASP A 50 -18.27 -1.45 -6.32
CA ASP A 50 -18.89 -2.21 -5.23
C ASP A 50 -18.48 -1.67 -3.84
N ILE A 51 -17.35 -0.96 -3.76
CA ILE A 51 -16.80 -0.47 -2.50
C ILE A 51 -16.87 1.04 -2.30
N CYS A 52 -17.06 1.80 -3.37
CA CYS A 52 -17.05 3.26 -3.32
C CYS A 52 -18.19 3.87 -4.12
N SER A 53 -19.03 4.66 -3.44
CA SER A 53 -20.15 5.39 -4.04
C SER A 53 -19.93 6.91 -4.10
N THR A 54 -18.89 7.44 -3.46
CA THR A 54 -18.64 8.88 -3.33
C THR A 54 -17.84 9.48 -4.49
N HIS A 55 -17.07 8.66 -5.18
CA HIS A 55 -16.28 9.03 -6.34
C HIS A 55 -16.00 7.80 -7.21
N THR A 56 -15.59 8.02 -8.44
CA THR A 56 -15.37 6.97 -9.42
C THR A 56 -13.91 6.48 -9.42
N TYR A 57 -13.68 5.34 -10.06
CA TYR A 57 -12.32 4.88 -10.34
C TYR A 57 -11.57 5.85 -11.24
N GLU A 58 -12.25 6.48 -12.20
CA GLU A 58 -11.71 7.48 -13.11
C GLU A 58 -11.20 8.72 -12.35
N ASP A 59 -11.84 9.13 -11.27
CA ASP A 59 -11.39 10.23 -10.43
C ASP A 59 -10.04 9.90 -9.76
N LYS A 60 -9.83 8.63 -9.37
CA LYS A 60 -8.54 8.14 -8.90
C LYS A 60 -7.48 8.21 -10.00
N MET A 61 -7.83 7.75 -11.21
CA MET A 61 -6.94 7.80 -12.37
C MET A 61 -6.59 9.23 -12.77
N PHE A 62 -7.56 10.14 -12.73
CA PHE A 62 -7.35 11.56 -12.95
C PHE A 62 -6.32 12.14 -11.97
N THR A 63 -6.50 11.85 -10.69
CA THR A 63 -5.58 12.29 -9.63
C THR A 63 -4.15 11.77 -9.84
N ILE A 64 -3.99 10.48 -10.12
CA ILE A 64 -2.67 9.86 -10.34
C ILE A 64 -1.98 10.48 -11.56
N ARG A 65 -2.71 10.64 -12.67
CA ARG A 65 -2.17 11.25 -13.90
C ARG A 65 -1.76 12.70 -13.69
N ASN A 66 -2.54 13.50 -12.97
CA ASN A 66 -2.22 14.89 -12.67
C ASN A 66 -0.96 15.00 -11.81
N ALA A 67 -0.83 14.14 -10.79
CA ALA A 67 0.39 14.08 -9.99
C ALA A 67 1.62 13.73 -10.85
N GLN A 68 1.49 12.72 -11.72
CA GLN A 68 2.57 12.30 -12.62
C GLN A 68 2.95 13.40 -13.64
N LYS A 69 1.97 14.08 -14.23
CA LYS A 69 2.21 15.21 -15.15
C LYS A 69 2.99 16.35 -14.48
N ALA A 70 2.70 16.62 -13.21
CA ALA A 70 3.43 17.64 -12.43
C ALA A 70 4.84 17.17 -12.00
N GLY A 71 5.25 15.95 -12.37
CA GLY A 71 6.55 15.40 -11.98
C GLY A 71 6.63 14.96 -10.51
N LEU A 72 5.48 14.69 -9.88
CA LEU A 72 5.43 14.03 -8.58
C LEU A 72 5.57 12.52 -8.78
N ARG A 73 6.32 11.85 -7.92
CA ARG A 73 6.25 10.39 -7.81
C ARG A 73 4.92 10.01 -7.19
N VAL A 74 4.36 8.89 -7.59
CA VAL A 74 3.09 8.43 -7.03
C VAL A 74 3.28 7.15 -6.24
N CYS A 75 2.78 7.18 -5.01
CA CYS A 75 2.60 6.01 -4.17
C CYS A 75 1.15 5.57 -4.25
N SER A 76 0.89 4.38 -4.76
CA SER A 76 -0.47 3.87 -4.94
C SER A 76 -0.52 2.36 -4.70
N GLY A 77 -1.50 1.93 -3.97
CA GLY A 77 -1.77 0.54 -3.63
C GLY A 77 -3.25 0.37 -3.32
N GLY A 78 -3.55 -0.48 -2.35
CA GLY A 78 -4.94 -0.69 -1.94
C GLY A 78 -5.07 -1.60 -0.73
N ILE A 79 -6.25 -2.20 -0.60
CA ILE A 79 -6.66 -2.99 0.54
C ILE A 79 -7.09 -4.37 0.05
N PHE A 80 -6.56 -5.42 0.64
CA PHE A 80 -7.05 -6.79 0.46
C PHE A 80 -8.07 -7.15 1.54
N GLY A 81 -9.09 -7.91 1.17
CA GLY A 81 -10.16 -8.34 2.07
C GLY A 81 -11.45 -7.51 1.96
N LEU A 82 -11.58 -6.70 0.91
CA LEU A 82 -12.79 -5.94 0.57
C LEU A 82 -13.82 -6.78 -0.20
N ASN A 83 -13.83 -8.10 -0.03
CA ASN A 83 -14.62 -9.07 -0.78
C ASN A 83 -14.19 -9.26 -2.25
N GLU A 84 -13.04 -8.71 -2.63
CA GLU A 84 -12.47 -8.92 -3.96
C GLU A 84 -12.00 -10.36 -4.17
N THR A 85 -12.11 -10.86 -5.38
CA THR A 85 -11.63 -12.17 -5.79
C THR A 85 -10.10 -12.18 -5.99
N ALA A 86 -9.50 -13.38 -6.02
CA ALA A 86 -8.09 -13.52 -6.38
C ALA A 86 -7.79 -12.96 -7.79
N LYS A 87 -8.73 -13.08 -8.74
CA LYS A 87 -8.61 -12.51 -10.09
C LYS A 87 -8.55 -10.97 -10.04
N GLN A 88 -9.39 -10.37 -9.22
CA GLN A 88 -9.39 -8.92 -9.04
C GLN A 88 -8.10 -8.40 -8.37
N ARG A 89 -7.50 -9.15 -7.43
CA ARG A 89 -6.17 -8.81 -6.93
C ARG A 89 -5.10 -8.82 -8.03
N VAL A 90 -5.16 -9.78 -8.95
CA VAL A 90 -4.28 -9.82 -10.12
C VAL A 90 -4.53 -8.62 -11.05
N GLU A 91 -5.79 -8.30 -11.33
CA GLU A 91 -6.20 -7.13 -12.13
C GLU A 91 -5.63 -5.83 -11.51
N MET A 92 -5.76 -5.66 -10.19
CA MET A 92 -5.20 -4.53 -9.46
C MET A 92 -3.68 -4.42 -9.66
N ALA A 93 -2.95 -5.53 -9.60
CA ALA A 93 -1.50 -5.52 -9.80
C ALA A 93 -1.11 -5.11 -11.22
N PHE A 94 -1.82 -5.58 -12.23
CA PHE A 94 -1.61 -5.16 -13.62
C PHE A 94 -1.96 -3.70 -13.84
N GLU A 95 -2.99 -3.19 -13.18
CA GLU A 95 -3.36 -1.78 -13.26
C GLU A 95 -2.27 -0.88 -12.66
N LEU A 96 -1.72 -1.22 -11.49
CA LEU A 96 -0.59 -0.52 -10.90
C LEU A 96 0.65 -0.54 -11.82
N LYS A 97 0.88 -1.67 -12.52
CA LYS A 97 1.93 -1.78 -13.52
C LYS A 97 1.69 -0.86 -14.71
N ARG A 98 0.46 -0.83 -15.23
CA ARG A 98 0.06 0.05 -16.35
C ARG A 98 0.23 1.53 -16.01
N LEU A 99 -0.02 1.90 -14.76
CA LEU A 99 0.16 3.26 -14.24
C LEU A 99 1.62 3.61 -13.94
N GLY A 100 2.56 2.66 -14.07
CA GLY A 100 3.96 2.91 -13.79
C GLY A 100 4.26 3.16 -12.30
N ILE A 101 3.46 2.59 -11.40
CA ILE A 101 3.63 2.78 -9.95
C ILE A 101 4.81 1.97 -9.45
N ASP A 102 5.75 2.65 -8.80
CA ASP A 102 6.96 2.07 -8.24
C ASP A 102 6.94 1.90 -6.71
N SER A 103 5.91 2.42 -6.04
CA SER A 103 5.74 2.35 -4.58
C SER A 103 4.31 1.91 -4.25
N VAL A 104 4.18 0.67 -3.78
CA VAL A 104 2.90 -0.02 -3.62
C VAL A 104 2.68 -0.44 -2.16
N PRO A 105 1.95 0.35 -1.37
CA PRO A 105 1.47 -0.07 -0.05
C PRO A 105 0.27 -1.00 -0.21
N LEU A 106 0.30 -2.14 0.48
CA LEU A 106 -0.80 -3.09 0.55
C LEU A 106 -1.27 -3.19 2.00
N ASN A 107 -2.51 -2.77 2.21
CA ASN A 107 -3.20 -2.89 3.47
C ASN A 107 -4.01 -4.18 3.51
N LEU A 108 -4.27 -4.68 4.69
CA LEU A 108 -5.13 -5.82 4.95
C LEU A 108 -6.32 -5.35 5.78
N LEU A 109 -7.53 -5.61 5.30
CA LEU A 109 -8.73 -5.21 6.01
C LEU A 109 -8.77 -5.86 7.39
N THR A 110 -8.97 -5.06 8.40
CA THR A 110 -9.35 -5.49 9.73
C THR A 110 -10.79 -5.05 9.96
N PRO A 111 -11.76 -5.98 9.97
CA PRO A 111 -13.15 -5.65 10.19
C PRO A 111 -13.35 -4.93 11.52
N ILE A 112 -14.10 -3.84 11.51
CA ILE A 112 -14.40 -3.04 12.70
C ILE A 112 -15.92 -2.99 12.88
N PRO A 113 -16.45 -3.34 14.07
CA PRO A 113 -17.87 -3.24 14.35
C PRO A 113 -18.46 -1.85 14.03
N GLY A 114 -19.66 -1.83 13.43
CA GLY A 114 -20.32 -0.59 13.04
C GLY A 114 -19.86 0.01 11.70
N THR A 115 -18.96 -0.66 10.97
CA THR A 115 -18.57 -0.27 9.61
C THR A 115 -19.26 -1.16 8.57
N PRO A 116 -19.36 -0.72 7.28
CA PRO A 116 -19.93 -1.55 6.21
C PRO A 116 -19.25 -2.91 6.01
N PHE A 117 -17.99 -3.05 6.43
CA PHE A 117 -17.20 -4.25 6.30
C PHE A 117 -17.01 -5.02 7.62
N ALA A 118 -17.86 -4.75 8.63
CA ALA A 118 -17.76 -5.37 9.95
C ALA A 118 -17.82 -6.90 9.92
N ASP A 119 -18.63 -7.46 9.02
CA ASP A 119 -18.87 -8.90 8.89
C ASP A 119 -18.01 -9.57 7.80
N ASN A 120 -17.05 -8.85 7.21
CA ASN A 120 -16.19 -9.40 6.19
C ASN A 120 -15.31 -10.51 6.75
N LYS A 121 -15.24 -11.63 6.02
CA LYS A 121 -14.26 -12.67 6.32
C LYS A 121 -12.86 -12.17 5.97
N THR A 122 -11.97 -12.19 6.94
CA THR A 122 -10.56 -11.91 6.69
C THR A 122 -9.94 -12.98 5.79
N LEU A 123 -9.03 -12.57 4.92
CA LEU A 123 -8.23 -13.51 4.14
C LEU A 123 -7.35 -14.35 5.07
N THR A 124 -7.15 -15.60 4.69
CA THR A 124 -6.17 -16.44 5.39
C THR A 124 -4.75 -15.92 5.13
N PRO A 125 -3.81 -16.11 6.06
CA PRO A 125 -2.42 -15.71 5.84
C PRO A 125 -1.81 -16.26 4.55
N LEU A 126 -2.16 -17.50 4.15
CA LEU A 126 -1.65 -18.10 2.91
C LEU A 126 -2.23 -17.44 1.65
N GLU A 127 -3.48 -17.01 1.66
CA GLU A 127 -4.06 -16.22 0.55
C GLU A 127 -3.35 -14.89 0.40
N ILE A 128 -3.06 -14.22 1.51
CA ILE A 128 -2.32 -12.96 1.53
C ILE A 128 -0.91 -13.15 0.98
N LEU A 129 -0.19 -14.18 1.44
CA LEU A 129 1.17 -14.48 0.97
C LEU A 129 1.20 -14.81 -0.53
N ARG A 130 0.21 -15.55 -1.03
CA ARG A 130 0.06 -15.80 -2.48
C ARG A 130 -0.17 -14.51 -3.26
N ALA A 131 -1.03 -13.63 -2.76
CA ALA A 131 -1.27 -12.33 -3.39
C ALA A 131 0.00 -11.48 -3.44
N TYR A 132 0.78 -11.42 -2.36
CA TYR A 132 2.06 -10.70 -2.34
C TYR A 132 3.06 -11.27 -3.33
N ALA A 133 3.18 -12.59 -3.44
CA ALA A 133 4.04 -13.24 -4.41
C ALA A 133 3.62 -12.89 -5.86
N VAL A 134 2.32 -12.95 -6.16
CA VAL A 134 1.78 -12.57 -7.48
C VAL A 134 2.09 -11.09 -7.78
N PHE A 135 1.88 -10.19 -6.81
CA PHE A 135 2.24 -8.78 -6.99
C PHE A 135 3.73 -8.61 -7.30
N ARG A 136 4.62 -9.35 -6.65
CA ARG A 136 6.06 -9.32 -6.94
C ARG A 136 6.39 -9.81 -8.36
N PHE A 137 5.73 -10.87 -8.85
CA PHE A 137 5.92 -11.33 -10.23
C PHE A 137 5.47 -10.30 -11.26
N ILE A 138 4.35 -9.62 -11.01
CA ILE A 138 3.81 -8.60 -11.92
C ILE A 138 4.62 -7.30 -11.86
N LEU A 139 5.07 -6.93 -10.66
CA LEU A 139 5.78 -5.68 -10.32
C LEU A 139 7.19 -5.97 -9.79
N PRO A 140 8.10 -6.54 -10.60
CA PRO A 140 9.38 -7.08 -10.11
C PRO A 140 10.31 -6.02 -9.51
N LYS A 141 10.20 -4.76 -9.93
CA LYS A 141 11.07 -3.66 -9.51
C LYS A 141 10.42 -2.74 -8.47
N ALA A 142 9.12 -2.88 -8.20
CA ALA A 142 8.42 -1.98 -7.29
C ALA A 142 8.82 -2.18 -5.83
N LEU A 143 8.75 -1.12 -5.06
CA LEU A 143 8.75 -1.17 -3.61
C LEU A 143 7.35 -1.61 -3.15
N ILE A 144 7.20 -2.89 -2.85
CA ILE A 144 5.94 -3.46 -2.36
C ILE A 144 6.07 -3.62 -0.85
N ARG A 145 5.21 -2.94 -0.09
CA ARG A 145 5.23 -3.00 1.36
C ARG A 145 3.88 -3.41 1.93
N THR A 146 3.91 -4.17 3.01
CA THR A 146 2.73 -4.34 3.84
C THR A 146 2.59 -3.13 4.76
N ALA A 147 1.35 -2.68 4.93
CA ALA A 147 1.01 -1.51 5.73
C ALA A 147 0.01 -1.90 6.84
N GLY A 148 -1.15 -1.26 6.92
CA GLY A 148 -2.12 -1.53 7.98
C GLY A 148 -2.66 -2.95 7.98
N GLY A 149 -3.01 -3.46 9.16
CA GLY A 149 -3.68 -4.75 9.36
C GLY A 149 -2.78 -6.00 9.29
N ARG A 150 -1.47 -5.85 9.09
CA ARG A 150 -0.57 -7.00 8.91
C ARG A 150 -0.47 -7.90 10.15
N GLU A 151 -0.48 -7.31 11.34
CA GLU A 151 -0.33 -8.05 12.60
C GLU A 151 -1.50 -9.01 12.82
N VAL A 152 -2.72 -8.51 12.60
CA VAL A 152 -3.96 -9.28 12.79
C VAL A 152 -4.10 -10.35 11.72
N ASN A 153 -3.80 -10.03 10.46
CA ASN A 153 -4.08 -10.90 9.33
C ASN A 153 -2.95 -11.88 9.00
N LEU A 154 -1.68 -11.52 9.16
CA LEU A 154 -0.54 -12.41 8.91
C LEU A 154 -0.11 -13.18 10.17
N ARG A 155 -0.41 -12.65 11.35
CA ARG A 155 -0.05 -13.29 12.63
C ARG A 155 1.45 -13.65 12.67
N ASP A 156 1.78 -14.89 12.91
CA ASP A 156 3.17 -15.38 12.97
C ASP A 156 3.85 -15.52 11.60
N LEU A 157 3.08 -15.41 10.51
CA LEU A 157 3.61 -15.57 9.15
C LEU A 157 4.16 -14.28 8.51
N GLN A 158 4.36 -13.21 9.30
CA GLN A 158 4.84 -11.92 8.79
C GLN A 158 6.23 -12.02 8.15
N ALA A 159 7.12 -12.84 8.71
CA ALA A 159 8.44 -13.09 8.14
C ALA A 159 8.37 -13.70 6.74
N LEU A 160 7.40 -14.60 6.49
CA LEU A 160 7.21 -15.21 5.18
C LEU A 160 6.77 -14.19 4.12
N ALA A 161 6.05 -13.14 4.50
CA ALA A 161 5.66 -12.08 3.57
C ALA A 161 6.89 -11.35 3.00
N LEU A 162 7.89 -11.08 3.84
CA LEU A 162 9.15 -10.48 3.42
C LEU A 162 9.98 -11.41 2.53
N ASN A 163 9.95 -12.72 2.76
CA ASN A 163 10.61 -13.70 1.89
C ASN A 163 9.80 -14.01 0.62
N GLY A 164 8.48 -13.88 0.68
CA GLY A 164 7.55 -14.27 -0.38
C GLY A 164 7.19 -13.18 -1.39
N GLY A 165 7.84 -12.00 -1.34
CA GLY A 165 7.55 -10.98 -2.35
C GLY A 165 7.67 -9.54 -1.88
N LEU A 166 7.52 -9.27 -0.60
CA LEU A 166 7.65 -7.92 -0.08
C LEU A 166 9.11 -7.51 0.10
N ASN A 167 9.39 -6.24 -0.13
CA ASN A 167 10.67 -5.60 0.15
C ASN A 167 10.50 -4.32 0.98
N GLY A 168 9.35 -4.17 1.62
CA GLY A 168 9.05 -3.09 2.54
C GLY A 168 8.06 -3.51 3.61
N ILE A 169 8.14 -2.89 4.76
CA ILE A 169 7.24 -3.09 5.88
C ILE A 169 7.00 -1.75 6.59
N MET A 170 5.78 -1.48 6.97
CA MET A 170 5.47 -0.37 7.86
C MET A 170 5.63 -0.85 9.30
N ILE A 171 6.45 -0.17 10.08
CA ILE A 171 6.71 -0.48 11.49
C ILE A 171 6.11 0.57 12.42
N GLY A 172 5.85 0.19 13.67
CA GLY A 172 5.14 1.01 14.65
C GLY A 172 3.62 0.90 14.54
N GLY A 173 2.90 1.76 15.25
CA GLY A 173 1.44 1.83 15.17
C GLY A 173 0.96 2.43 13.85
N TYR A 174 -0.26 2.06 13.45
CA TYR A 174 -0.90 2.61 12.26
C TYR A 174 -2.17 3.34 12.65
N LEU A 175 -2.17 4.66 12.52
CA LEU A 175 -3.27 5.55 12.91
C LEU A 175 -3.70 5.29 14.38
N THR A 176 -4.91 4.77 14.57
CA THR A 176 -5.51 4.49 15.88
C THR A 176 -5.29 3.06 16.37
N THR A 177 -4.65 2.20 15.55
CA THR A 177 -4.39 0.80 15.91
C THR A 177 -2.97 0.64 16.40
N GLY A 178 -2.80 -0.06 17.55
CA GLY A 178 -1.49 -0.48 18.02
C GLY A 178 -0.86 -1.44 17.02
N GLY A 179 0.47 -1.31 16.82
CA GLY A 179 1.25 -2.21 15.99
C GLY A 179 2.20 -3.07 16.82
N ARG A 180 2.90 -3.97 16.15
CA ARG A 180 4.01 -4.70 16.72
C ARG A 180 5.13 -3.73 17.12
N SER A 181 5.88 -4.02 18.19
CA SER A 181 6.97 -3.15 18.60
C SER A 181 8.03 -3.02 17.50
N THR A 182 8.57 -1.82 17.35
CA THR A 182 9.62 -1.53 16.38
C THR A 182 10.83 -2.45 16.51
N ASP A 183 11.20 -2.79 17.75
CA ASP A 183 12.34 -3.67 18.02
C ASP A 183 12.08 -5.12 17.61
N ALA A 184 10.85 -5.62 17.82
CA ALA A 184 10.46 -6.94 17.34
C ALA A 184 10.45 -7.02 15.81
N ASP A 185 10.06 -5.95 15.12
CA ASP A 185 10.12 -5.88 13.66
C ASP A 185 11.56 -5.83 13.15
N LYS A 186 12.42 -5.03 13.78
CA LYS A 186 13.85 -4.98 13.46
C LYS A 186 14.53 -6.32 13.70
N GLN A 187 14.20 -7.00 14.79
CA GLN A 187 14.73 -8.33 15.08
C GLN A 187 14.27 -9.34 14.04
N MET A 188 13.00 -9.37 13.66
CA MET A 188 12.48 -10.23 12.58
C MET A 188 13.23 -10.02 11.27
N ILE A 189 13.51 -8.77 10.88
CA ILE A 189 14.26 -8.44 9.65
C ILE A 189 15.70 -8.96 9.76
N LYS A 190 16.33 -8.82 10.92
CA LYS A 190 17.68 -9.33 11.18
C LYS A 190 17.73 -10.86 11.11
N ASP A 191 16.74 -11.55 11.70
CA ASP A 191 16.64 -13.02 11.69
C ASP A 191 16.48 -13.58 10.28
N LEU A 192 15.88 -12.79 9.36
CA LEU A 192 15.83 -13.09 7.92
C LEU A 192 17.14 -12.83 7.17
N GLY A 193 18.21 -12.44 7.86
CA GLY A 193 19.49 -12.08 7.23
C GLY A 193 19.42 -10.81 6.38
N ARG A 194 18.44 -9.94 6.61
CA ARG A 194 18.21 -8.75 5.80
C ARG A 194 18.62 -7.49 6.55
N LYS A 195 18.99 -6.46 5.78
CA LYS A 195 19.33 -5.14 6.34
C LYS A 195 18.15 -4.19 6.15
N VAL A 196 17.91 -3.36 7.17
CA VAL A 196 17.00 -2.23 7.06
C VAL A 196 17.71 -1.13 6.30
N THR A 197 17.12 -0.71 5.19
CA THR A 197 17.57 0.47 4.43
C THR A 197 16.44 1.50 4.42
N VAL A 198 16.80 2.76 4.55
CA VAL A 198 15.87 3.85 4.29
C VAL A 198 15.96 4.14 2.79
N PRO A 199 14.87 4.03 2.02
CA PRO A 199 14.93 4.33 0.59
C PRO A 199 15.42 5.76 0.39
N VAL A 200 16.49 5.93 -0.35
CA VAL A 200 16.87 7.26 -0.86
C VAL A 200 15.85 7.59 -1.95
N LEU A 201 15.04 8.61 -1.71
CA LEU A 201 13.96 9.08 -2.56
C LEU A 201 14.40 10.25 -3.43
#